data_50b88f63f983745d4539e8e4234ed90b
#
_entry.id   50b88f63f983745d4539e8e4234ed90b
#
_cell.length_a   1.000
_cell.length_b   1.000
_cell.length_c   1.000
_cell.angle_alpha   90.00
_cell.angle_beta   90.00
_cell.angle_gamma   90.00
#
_symmetry.space_group_name_H-M   'P 1'
#
loop_
_entity.id
_entity.type
_entity.pdbx_description
1 polymer ?
#
loop_
_entity_poly.entity_id
_entity_poly.type
_entity_poly.pdbx_seq_one_letter_code
_entity_poly.pdbx_strand_id
1 'polypeptide(L)'
;VFDLKSIRNRLIHVSRCRGVTRKTIRKILLLDPALSNIYRLTPLEISKTYSIPHNNASLFHIDLHDLSLQEQLTKDLMMCEIITIVDDNYPRVLNTIKDSPLVLYAIGNISLLSIQPALSVIGTRKSSNEAFTKTKILVEPLVNDNWVIVSGMAKGIDSFAHITALNNNGKTIAVLGGGFSHIYPKQNIPLFNQIAKKGLVLSEYPPHTPPKRFHFPERNRIISGLSFGTLVIEATEKSGTLITVDQALDQGREVYAVPGSPLIPQTKGCHRMIQDGAKLVLDAQDIKEDWDTVRNNYISWV
;
A
#
# COMPACT_ATOMS: atom_id res chain seq x y z
N VAL A 1 8.00 -24.22 15.74
CA VAL A 1 8.14 -24.38 14.28
C VAL A 1 6.92 -23.76 13.62
N PHE A 2 7.12 -22.95 12.60
CA PHE A 2 6.02 -22.35 11.83
C PHE A 2 5.15 -23.44 11.18
N ASP A 3 3.84 -23.44 11.45
CA ASP A 3 2.95 -24.51 10.98
C ASP A 3 2.59 -24.31 9.49
N LEU A 4 2.95 -25.26 8.65
CA LEU A 4 2.67 -25.26 7.20
C LEU A 4 1.38 -26.02 6.81
N LYS A 5 0.47 -26.32 7.76
CA LYS A 5 -0.76 -27.08 7.46
C LYS A 5 -1.79 -26.29 6.65
N SER A 6 -1.90 -24.96 6.86
CA SER A 6 -2.87 -24.12 6.17
C SER A 6 -2.29 -23.53 4.88
N ILE A 7 -3.14 -23.25 3.89
CA ILE A 7 -2.75 -22.49 2.68
C ILE A 7 -2.21 -21.11 3.04
N ARG A 8 -2.80 -20.44 4.02
CA ARG A 8 -2.36 -19.14 4.53
C ARG A 8 -0.89 -19.18 4.95
N ASN A 9 -0.52 -20.13 5.80
CA ASN A 9 0.84 -20.25 6.30
C ASN A 9 1.83 -20.66 5.19
N ARG A 10 1.42 -21.54 4.28
CA ARG A 10 2.23 -21.84 3.09
C ARG A 10 2.43 -20.63 2.19
N LEU A 11 1.40 -19.80 2.00
CA LEU A 11 1.52 -18.57 1.21
C LEU A 11 2.49 -17.55 1.86
N ILE A 12 2.41 -17.36 3.18
CA ILE A 12 3.36 -16.55 3.93
C ILE A 12 4.78 -17.09 3.74
N HIS A 13 4.98 -18.38 3.88
CA HIS A 13 6.28 -19.04 3.73
C HIS A 13 6.84 -18.87 2.31
N VAL A 14 6.06 -19.22 1.29
CA VAL A 14 6.44 -19.12 -0.12
C VAL A 14 6.78 -17.67 -0.51
N SER A 15 6.06 -16.68 0.03
CA SER A 15 6.35 -15.27 -0.25
C SER A 15 7.69 -14.77 0.31
N ARG A 16 8.27 -15.53 1.26
CA ARG A 16 9.57 -15.24 1.87
C ARG A 16 10.73 -15.93 1.16
N CYS A 17 10.45 -16.94 0.35
CA CYS A 17 11.48 -17.69 -0.35
C CYS A 17 12.11 -16.86 -1.48
N ARG A 18 13.41 -17.00 -1.66
CA ARG A 18 14.13 -16.44 -2.80
C ARG A 18 13.77 -17.15 -4.11
N GLY A 19 14.14 -16.57 -5.23
CA GLY A 19 13.94 -17.19 -6.55
C GLY A 19 12.53 -17.07 -7.12
N VAL A 20 11.56 -16.55 -6.37
CA VAL A 20 10.18 -16.33 -6.80
C VAL A 20 9.76 -14.86 -6.66
N THR A 21 8.87 -14.44 -7.53
CA THR A 21 8.24 -13.11 -7.51
C THR A 21 6.75 -13.25 -7.24
N ARG A 22 6.06 -12.15 -6.91
CA ARG A 22 4.59 -12.15 -6.79
C ARG A 22 3.90 -12.78 -8.00
N LYS A 23 4.35 -12.41 -9.21
CA LYS A 23 3.83 -12.98 -10.47
C LYS A 23 4.04 -14.50 -10.53
N THR A 24 5.20 -14.98 -10.12
CA THR A 24 5.52 -16.40 -10.06
C THR A 24 4.63 -17.13 -9.05
N ILE A 25 4.45 -16.55 -7.85
CA ILE A 25 3.61 -17.15 -6.79
C ILE A 25 2.15 -17.23 -7.25
N ARG A 26 1.62 -16.20 -7.95
CA ARG A 26 0.27 -16.26 -8.56
C ARG A 26 0.16 -17.39 -9.57
N LYS A 27 1.18 -17.60 -10.41
CA LYS A 27 1.21 -18.72 -11.34
C LYS A 27 1.23 -20.09 -10.61
N ILE A 28 1.99 -20.18 -9.51
CA ILE A 28 2.01 -21.38 -8.68
C ILE A 28 0.62 -21.63 -8.09
N LEU A 29 -0.04 -20.62 -7.53
CA LEU A 29 -1.39 -20.73 -6.95
C LEU A 29 -2.44 -21.19 -7.98
N LEU A 30 -2.30 -20.83 -9.26
CA LEU A 30 -3.20 -21.32 -10.31
C LEU A 30 -3.05 -22.83 -10.58
N LEU A 31 -1.84 -23.37 -10.44
CA LEU A 31 -1.52 -24.78 -10.71
C LEU A 31 -1.55 -25.65 -9.45
N ASP A 32 -1.25 -25.09 -8.30
CA ASP A 32 -1.29 -25.72 -6.96
C ASP A 32 -2.00 -24.77 -5.99
N PRO A 33 -3.34 -24.69 -6.03
CA PRO A 33 -4.11 -23.76 -5.19
C PRO A 33 -3.89 -23.96 -3.69
N ALA A 34 -3.52 -25.16 -3.27
CA ALA A 34 -3.20 -25.45 -1.88
C ALA A 34 -1.75 -25.14 -1.49
N LEU A 35 -0.87 -24.82 -2.45
CA LEU A 35 0.58 -24.67 -2.25
C LEU A 35 1.19 -25.86 -1.51
N SER A 36 0.72 -27.08 -1.75
CA SER A 36 1.18 -28.28 -1.04
C SER A 36 2.13 -29.14 -1.87
N ASN A 37 1.96 -29.17 -3.18
CA ASN A 37 2.76 -29.98 -4.08
C ASN A 37 4.18 -29.44 -4.23
N ILE A 38 4.36 -28.11 -4.19
CA ILE A 38 5.67 -27.46 -4.35
C ILE A 38 6.74 -27.97 -3.38
N TYR A 39 6.32 -28.40 -2.16
CA TYR A 39 7.24 -28.94 -1.13
C TYR A 39 7.76 -30.34 -1.44
N ARG A 40 7.16 -31.03 -2.42
CA ARG A 40 7.54 -32.40 -2.83
C ARG A 40 8.35 -32.43 -4.11
N LEU A 41 8.39 -31.33 -4.85
CA LEU A 41 9.04 -31.24 -6.15
C LEU A 41 10.53 -30.97 -6.02
N THR A 42 11.31 -31.61 -6.87
CA THR A 42 12.73 -31.30 -7.04
C THR A 42 12.93 -29.92 -7.74
N PRO A 43 14.12 -29.30 -7.65
CA PRO A 43 14.39 -28.06 -8.37
C PRO A 43 14.10 -28.12 -9.88
N LEU A 44 14.38 -29.26 -10.50
CA LEU A 44 14.13 -29.46 -11.93
C LEU A 44 12.63 -29.51 -12.25
N GLU A 45 11.85 -30.19 -11.43
CA GLU A 45 10.39 -30.25 -11.55
C GLU A 45 9.76 -28.88 -11.33
N ILE A 46 10.19 -28.15 -10.28
CA ILE A 46 9.77 -26.76 -10.03
C ILE A 46 10.04 -25.87 -11.25
N SER A 47 11.26 -25.98 -11.81
CA SER A 47 11.65 -25.20 -12.99
C SER A 47 10.74 -25.50 -14.18
N LYS A 48 10.47 -26.76 -14.49
CA LYS A 48 9.63 -27.18 -15.61
C LYS A 48 8.15 -26.84 -15.40
N THR A 49 7.60 -27.19 -14.24
CA THR A 49 6.16 -27.04 -13.94
C THR A 49 5.76 -25.56 -13.92
N TYR A 50 6.56 -24.72 -13.27
CA TYR A 50 6.19 -23.30 -13.06
C TYR A 50 6.92 -22.36 -14.01
N SER A 51 7.75 -22.87 -14.94
CA SER A 51 8.57 -22.06 -15.87
C SER A 51 9.44 -21.04 -15.13
N ILE A 52 10.13 -21.49 -14.09
CA ILE A 52 11.07 -20.70 -13.29
C ILE A 52 12.49 -21.04 -13.79
N PRO A 53 13.39 -20.07 -14.00
CA PRO A 53 14.79 -20.36 -14.30
C PRO A 53 15.41 -21.32 -13.29
N HIS A 54 16.22 -22.30 -13.75
CA HIS A 54 16.71 -23.38 -12.89
C HIS A 54 17.44 -22.87 -11.64
N ASN A 55 18.28 -21.85 -11.77
CA ASN A 55 18.98 -21.25 -10.62
C ASN A 55 17.98 -20.68 -9.58
N ASN A 56 16.90 -20.04 -10.04
CA ASN A 56 15.86 -19.51 -9.17
C ASN A 56 15.05 -20.64 -8.53
N ALA A 57 14.74 -21.70 -9.28
CA ALA A 57 14.06 -22.89 -8.74
C ALA A 57 14.90 -23.59 -7.65
N SER A 58 16.23 -23.63 -7.82
CA SER A 58 17.15 -24.18 -6.81
C SER A 58 17.16 -23.35 -5.53
N LEU A 59 17.24 -22.01 -5.64
CA LEU A 59 17.13 -21.11 -4.48
C LEU A 59 15.78 -21.26 -3.77
N PHE A 60 14.71 -21.32 -4.55
CA PHE A 60 13.36 -21.50 -4.03
C PHE A 60 13.22 -22.82 -3.27
N HIS A 61 13.70 -23.93 -3.85
CA HIS A 61 13.68 -25.24 -3.20
C HIS A 61 14.48 -25.27 -1.89
N ILE A 62 15.65 -24.63 -1.85
CA ILE A 62 16.46 -24.54 -0.62
C ILE A 62 15.65 -23.83 0.47
N ASP A 63 15.06 -22.67 0.15
CA ASP A 63 14.31 -21.86 1.12
C ASP A 63 13.01 -22.56 1.59
N LEU A 64 12.36 -23.34 0.72
CA LEU A 64 11.18 -24.15 1.09
C LEU A 64 11.47 -25.18 2.20
N HIS A 65 12.73 -25.63 2.32
CA HIS A 65 13.15 -26.62 3.30
C HIS A 65 14.04 -26.06 4.42
N ASP A 66 14.21 -24.71 4.43
CA ASP A 66 15.05 -24.04 5.42
C ASP A 66 14.26 -23.80 6.73
N LEU A 67 14.65 -24.50 7.79
CA LEU A 67 14.05 -24.35 9.12
C LEU A 67 14.34 -22.95 9.71
N SER A 68 15.49 -22.33 9.36
CA SER A 68 15.82 -21.00 9.86
C SER A 68 14.84 -19.93 9.33
N LEU A 69 14.35 -20.11 8.10
CA LEU A 69 13.31 -19.24 7.53
C LEU A 69 11.98 -19.41 8.29
N GLN A 70 11.62 -20.63 8.68
CA GLN A 70 10.41 -20.87 9.48
C GLN A 70 10.50 -20.26 10.89
N GLU A 71 11.70 -20.27 11.50
CA GLU A 71 11.94 -19.58 12.77
C GLU A 71 11.80 -18.05 12.64
N GLN A 72 12.29 -17.48 11.54
CA GLN A 72 12.11 -16.06 11.26
C GLN A 72 10.63 -15.69 11.08
N LEU A 73 9.85 -16.50 10.38
CA LEU A 73 8.40 -16.31 10.24
C LEU A 73 7.68 -16.34 11.59
N THR A 74 8.10 -17.23 12.49
CA THR A 74 7.56 -17.26 13.84
C THR A 74 7.84 -15.96 14.59
N LYS A 75 9.05 -15.40 14.45
CA LYS A 75 9.41 -14.09 15.04
C LYS A 75 8.61 -12.95 14.41
N ASP A 76 8.40 -12.96 13.07
CA ASP A 76 7.60 -11.95 12.40
C ASP A 76 6.15 -11.91 12.93
N LEU A 77 5.54 -13.09 13.19
CA LEU A 77 4.20 -13.19 13.80
C LEU A 77 4.11 -12.64 15.22
N MET A 78 5.23 -12.57 15.95
CA MET A 78 5.29 -11.95 17.28
C MET A 78 5.42 -10.42 17.19
N MET A 79 5.89 -9.89 16.06
CA MET A 79 6.15 -8.47 15.87
C MET A 79 4.97 -7.72 15.24
N CYS A 80 4.16 -8.39 14.42
CA CYS A 80 3.11 -7.77 13.63
C CYS A 80 2.05 -8.80 13.22
N GLU A 81 0.87 -8.30 12.87
CA GLU A 81 -0.12 -9.13 12.20
C GLU A 81 0.28 -9.34 10.73
N ILE A 82 -0.06 -10.52 10.20
CA ILE A 82 0.15 -10.86 8.79
C ILE A 82 -1.22 -11.14 8.18
N ILE A 83 -1.54 -10.44 7.10
CA ILE A 83 -2.80 -10.58 6.37
C ILE A 83 -2.45 -11.08 4.97
N THR A 84 -3.12 -12.12 4.51
CA THR A 84 -2.89 -12.72 3.20
C THR A 84 -4.12 -12.59 2.31
N ILE A 85 -3.93 -12.68 1.00
CA ILE A 85 -5.01 -12.59 0.02
C ILE A 85 -6.08 -13.70 0.18
N VAL A 86 -5.80 -14.74 0.96
CA VAL A 86 -6.74 -15.84 1.25
C VAL A 86 -7.47 -15.66 2.59
N ASP A 87 -7.18 -14.60 3.34
CA ASP A 87 -7.81 -14.32 4.62
C ASP A 87 -9.11 -13.52 4.41
N ASP A 88 -10.14 -13.78 5.21
CA ASP A 88 -11.45 -13.09 5.13
C ASP A 88 -11.35 -11.59 5.41
N ASN A 89 -10.36 -11.17 6.21
CA ASN A 89 -10.09 -9.78 6.55
C ASN A 89 -9.16 -9.07 5.56
N TYR A 90 -8.80 -9.72 4.45
CA TYR A 90 -8.04 -9.06 3.39
C TYR A 90 -8.89 -7.96 2.74
N PRO A 91 -8.35 -6.74 2.52
CA PRO A 91 -9.15 -5.64 1.96
C PRO A 91 -9.65 -5.97 0.56
N ARG A 92 -10.95 -6.19 0.41
CA ARG A 92 -11.55 -6.56 -0.88
C ARG A 92 -11.20 -5.58 -2.00
N VAL A 93 -11.13 -4.29 -1.66
CA VAL A 93 -10.74 -3.23 -2.60
C VAL A 93 -9.36 -3.47 -3.22
N LEU A 94 -8.44 -4.16 -2.54
CA LEU A 94 -7.14 -4.54 -3.11
C LEU A 94 -7.24 -5.73 -4.07
N ASN A 95 -8.29 -6.56 -4.00
CA ASN A 95 -8.49 -7.63 -4.98
C ASN A 95 -8.81 -7.10 -6.38
N THR A 96 -9.27 -5.85 -6.47
CA THR A 96 -9.63 -5.22 -7.76
C THR A 96 -8.43 -4.70 -8.52
N ILE A 97 -7.26 -4.54 -7.88
CA ILE A 97 -6.06 -4.05 -8.56
C ILE A 97 -5.29 -5.19 -9.24
N LYS A 98 -4.69 -4.89 -10.38
CA LYS A 98 -4.02 -5.89 -11.24
C LYS A 98 -2.88 -6.64 -10.55
N ASP A 99 -2.14 -5.99 -9.65
CA ASP A 99 -1.02 -6.58 -8.89
C ASP A 99 -1.27 -6.42 -7.39
N SER A 100 -2.36 -7.01 -6.87
CA SER A 100 -2.68 -6.99 -5.44
C SER A 100 -1.58 -7.65 -4.61
N PRO A 101 -1.24 -7.14 -3.41
CA PRO A 101 -0.27 -7.77 -2.53
C PRO A 101 -0.78 -9.14 -2.06
N LEU A 102 0.08 -10.16 -2.12
CA LEU A 102 -0.29 -11.51 -1.66
C LEU A 102 -0.24 -11.62 -0.14
N VAL A 103 0.66 -10.88 0.48
CA VAL A 103 0.89 -10.84 1.93
C VAL A 103 1.12 -9.40 2.34
N LEU A 104 0.46 -8.98 3.39
CA LEU A 104 0.62 -7.69 4.05
C LEU A 104 1.03 -7.89 5.51
N TYR A 105 2.01 -7.16 5.94
CA TYR A 105 2.40 -7.02 7.34
C TYR A 105 1.74 -5.78 7.93
N ALA A 106 1.23 -5.85 9.15
CA ALA A 106 0.40 -4.81 9.75
C ALA A 106 0.76 -4.56 11.22
N ILE A 107 0.81 -3.30 11.63
CA ILE A 107 0.92 -2.87 13.02
C ILE A 107 -0.18 -1.84 13.29
N GLY A 108 -1.00 -2.05 14.31
CA GLY A 108 -2.09 -1.16 14.71
C GLY A 108 -3.47 -1.76 14.45
N ASN A 109 -4.43 -0.92 14.16
CA ASN A 109 -5.84 -1.32 14.04
C ASN A 109 -6.17 -1.84 12.62
N ILE A 110 -6.15 -3.15 12.41
CA ILE A 110 -6.47 -3.77 11.13
C ILE A 110 -7.92 -3.58 10.68
N SER A 111 -8.86 -3.27 11.60
CA SER A 111 -10.25 -3.02 11.21
C SER A 111 -10.41 -1.81 10.29
N LEU A 112 -9.40 -0.93 10.23
CA LEU A 112 -9.40 0.21 9.31
C LEU A 112 -9.39 -0.22 7.83
N LEU A 113 -8.96 -1.44 7.52
CA LEU A 113 -8.93 -1.97 6.15
C LEU A 113 -10.32 -2.21 5.56
N SER A 114 -11.34 -2.37 6.41
CA SER A 114 -12.74 -2.57 5.99
C SER A 114 -13.56 -1.28 5.98
N ILE A 115 -12.99 -0.16 6.41
CA ILE A 115 -13.73 1.11 6.52
C ILE A 115 -13.66 1.87 5.19
N GLN A 116 -14.85 2.29 4.73
CA GLN A 116 -15.01 3.17 3.57
C GLN A 116 -15.88 4.38 3.97
N PRO A 117 -15.69 5.54 3.37
CA PRO A 117 -14.71 5.82 2.31
C PRO A 117 -13.29 5.98 2.83
N ALA A 118 -12.33 5.56 1.98
CA ALA A 118 -10.91 5.81 2.16
C ALA A 118 -10.39 6.66 1.01
N LEU A 119 -9.57 7.67 1.33
CA LEU A 119 -8.96 8.57 0.36
C LEU A 119 -7.43 8.53 0.47
N SER A 120 -6.73 8.31 -0.62
CA SER A 120 -5.29 8.52 -0.64
C SER A 120 -4.96 10.00 -0.80
N VAL A 121 -4.06 10.50 0.05
CA VAL A 121 -3.60 11.90 0.03
C VAL A 121 -2.09 11.89 -0.17
N ILE A 122 -1.64 12.42 -1.30
CA ILE A 122 -0.25 12.34 -1.73
C ILE A 122 0.26 13.70 -2.24
N GLY A 123 1.57 13.79 -2.41
CA GLY A 123 2.16 14.98 -3.03
C GLY A 123 3.68 15.04 -2.93
N THR A 124 4.20 16.21 -3.21
CA THR A 124 5.63 16.45 -3.24
C THR A 124 6.28 16.33 -1.86
N ARG A 125 7.52 15.82 -1.84
CA ARG A 125 8.39 15.79 -0.65
C ARG A 125 9.01 17.15 -0.34
N LYS A 126 9.05 18.06 -1.33
CA LYS A 126 9.55 19.45 -1.21
C LYS A 126 8.37 20.38 -1.35
N SER A 127 7.52 20.40 -0.35
CA SER A 127 6.29 21.16 -0.30
C SER A 127 6.52 22.67 -0.18
N SER A 128 5.53 23.45 -0.61
CA SER A 128 5.51 24.90 -0.36
C SER A 128 5.25 25.21 1.12
N ASN A 129 5.41 26.48 1.50
CA ASN A 129 5.09 26.93 2.87
C ASN A 129 3.59 26.82 3.19
N GLU A 130 2.72 26.83 2.17
CA GLU A 130 1.26 26.73 2.32
C GLU A 130 0.75 25.28 2.36
N ALA A 131 1.60 24.31 2.04
CA ALA A 131 1.22 22.94 1.80
C ALA A 131 0.52 22.27 3.02
N PHE A 132 1.01 22.57 4.24
CA PHE A 132 0.37 22.06 5.45
C PHE A 132 -1.04 22.62 5.61
N THR A 133 -1.21 23.92 5.41
CA THR A 133 -2.52 24.60 5.49
C THR A 133 -3.48 24.06 4.43
N LYS A 134 -3.03 23.92 3.17
CA LYS A 134 -3.82 23.30 2.10
C LYS A 134 -4.27 21.89 2.46
N THR A 135 -3.33 21.08 2.93
CA THR A 135 -3.63 19.70 3.36
C THR A 135 -4.67 19.69 4.49
N LYS A 136 -4.49 20.56 5.48
CA LYS A 136 -5.42 20.65 6.61
C LYS A 136 -6.83 21.04 6.16
N ILE A 137 -6.98 22.10 5.37
CA ILE A 137 -8.29 22.60 4.89
C ILE A 137 -9.07 21.50 4.15
N LEU A 138 -8.38 20.71 3.33
CA LEU A 138 -9.02 19.67 2.52
C LEU A 138 -9.25 18.36 3.26
N VAL A 139 -8.34 17.97 4.15
CA VAL A 139 -8.37 16.67 4.81
C VAL A 139 -9.17 16.67 6.10
N GLU A 140 -9.12 17.77 6.89
CA GLU A 140 -9.81 17.84 8.18
C GLU A 140 -11.35 17.62 8.07
N PRO A 141 -12.08 18.22 7.09
CA PRO A 141 -13.51 17.96 6.95
C PRO A 141 -13.84 16.50 6.59
N LEU A 142 -12.98 15.84 5.80
CA LEU A 142 -13.12 14.42 5.47
C LEU A 142 -12.90 13.53 6.70
N VAL A 143 -11.88 13.85 7.48
CA VAL A 143 -11.58 13.16 8.76
C VAL A 143 -12.74 13.27 9.72
N ASN A 144 -13.35 14.46 9.86
CA ASN A 144 -14.50 14.70 10.72
C ASN A 144 -15.74 13.90 10.28
N ASP A 145 -15.84 13.59 8.98
CA ASP A 145 -16.88 12.72 8.41
C ASP A 145 -16.45 11.23 8.41
N ASN A 146 -15.47 10.87 9.24
CA ASN A 146 -14.99 9.50 9.44
C ASN A 146 -14.30 8.84 8.24
N TRP A 147 -13.84 9.60 7.25
CA TRP A 147 -13.03 9.05 6.17
C TRP A 147 -11.68 8.52 6.66
N VAL A 148 -11.20 7.46 6.02
CA VAL A 148 -9.86 6.92 6.27
C VAL A 148 -8.86 7.59 5.34
N ILE A 149 -7.82 8.20 5.92
CA ILE A 149 -6.76 8.83 5.15
C ILE A 149 -5.63 7.84 4.93
N VAL A 150 -5.34 7.53 3.66
CA VAL A 150 -4.28 6.60 3.26
C VAL A 150 -3.13 7.39 2.67
N SER A 151 -1.90 7.13 3.11
CA SER A 151 -0.72 7.78 2.54
C SER A 151 0.56 6.97 2.77
N GLY A 152 1.69 7.49 2.29
CA GLY A 152 2.96 6.75 2.29
C GLY A 152 3.97 7.15 3.35
N MET A 153 3.62 8.03 4.27
CA MET A 153 4.52 8.51 5.33
C MET A 153 5.85 9.10 4.80
N ALA A 154 5.88 9.60 3.55
CA ALA A 154 7.00 10.35 3.01
C ALA A 154 7.08 11.75 3.64
N LYS A 155 8.19 12.48 3.41
CA LYS A 155 8.28 13.90 3.78
C LYS A 155 7.21 14.73 3.05
N GLY A 156 6.81 15.86 3.63
CA GLY A 156 5.87 16.79 3.00
C GLY A 156 4.43 16.30 3.09
N ILE A 157 3.72 16.28 1.99
CA ILE A 157 2.27 16.08 1.94
C ILE A 157 1.82 14.79 2.64
N ASP A 158 2.49 13.66 2.42
CA ASP A 158 2.15 12.39 3.05
C ASP A 158 2.13 12.51 4.59
N SER A 159 3.20 13.12 5.16
CA SER A 159 3.28 13.36 6.60
C SER A 159 2.19 14.31 7.09
N PHE A 160 1.90 15.36 6.33
CA PHE A 160 0.87 16.34 6.67
C PHE A 160 -0.53 15.72 6.70
N ALA A 161 -0.83 14.83 5.76
CA ALA A 161 -2.09 14.09 5.72
C ALA A 161 -2.28 13.23 6.98
N HIS A 162 -1.26 12.47 7.37
CA HIS A 162 -1.30 11.65 8.59
C HIS A 162 -1.42 12.52 9.86
N ILE A 163 -0.64 13.60 9.95
CA ILE A 163 -0.67 14.52 11.10
C ILE A 163 -2.07 15.16 11.22
N THR A 164 -2.66 15.61 10.10
CA THR A 164 -4.01 16.17 10.11
C THR A 164 -5.04 15.16 10.61
N ALA A 165 -4.98 13.91 10.12
CA ALA A 165 -5.88 12.87 10.59
C ALA A 165 -5.71 12.59 12.09
N LEU A 166 -4.47 12.44 12.58
CA LEU A 166 -4.19 12.14 13.98
C LEU A 166 -4.59 13.27 14.93
N ASN A 167 -4.38 14.55 14.53
CA ASN A 167 -4.72 15.71 15.34
C ASN A 167 -6.24 15.88 15.51
N ASN A 168 -7.03 15.36 14.58
CA ASN A 168 -8.49 15.36 14.64
C ASN A 168 -9.07 14.01 15.11
N ASN A 169 -8.27 13.19 15.79
CA ASN A 169 -8.66 11.85 16.25
C ASN A 169 -9.24 10.94 15.15
N GLY A 170 -8.84 11.19 13.91
CA GLY A 170 -9.33 10.47 12.75
C GLY A 170 -8.54 9.19 12.44
N LYS A 171 -8.97 8.53 11.40
CA LYS A 171 -8.46 7.23 10.95
C LYS A 171 -7.41 7.43 9.86
N THR A 172 -6.25 6.78 10.01
CA THR A 172 -5.21 6.86 8.98
C THR A 172 -4.46 5.56 8.81
N ILE A 173 -4.11 5.25 7.55
CA ILE A 173 -3.34 4.07 7.16
C ILE A 173 -2.06 4.54 6.48
N ALA A 174 -0.91 4.20 7.05
CA ALA A 174 0.39 4.44 6.42
C ALA A 174 0.88 3.17 5.73
N VAL A 175 1.18 3.25 4.44
CA VAL A 175 1.78 2.14 3.70
C VAL A 175 3.28 2.42 3.54
N LEU A 176 4.15 1.46 3.89
CA LEU A 176 5.61 1.64 3.88
C LEU A 176 6.26 0.98 2.66
N GLY A 177 7.38 1.55 2.21
CA GLY A 177 8.25 0.96 1.19
C GLY A 177 9.40 0.13 1.76
N GLY A 178 9.24 -0.42 2.95
CA GLY A 178 10.18 -1.28 3.65
C GLY A 178 9.57 -1.83 4.92
N GLY A 179 10.29 -2.71 5.62
CA GLY A 179 9.84 -3.32 6.87
C GLY A 179 9.86 -2.34 8.06
N PHE A 180 9.18 -2.72 9.12
CA PHE A 180 8.96 -1.89 10.31
C PHE A 180 10.23 -1.59 11.12
N SER A 181 11.28 -2.40 10.98
CA SER A 181 12.58 -2.15 11.62
C SER A 181 13.41 -1.07 10.92
N HIS A 182 13.00 -0.62 9.73
CA HIS A 182 13.74 0.31 8.89
C HIS A 182 12.88 1.48 8.40
N ILE A 183 12.40 2.29 9.35
CA ILE A 183 11.53 3.43 9.01
C ILE A 183 12.28 4.48 8.17
N TYR A 184 11.68 4.83 7.04
CA TYR A 184 12.19 5.88 6.16
C TYR A 184 11.06 6.85 5.76
N PRO A 185 11.32 8.17 5.86
CA PRO A 185 12.53 8.81 6.36
C PRO A 185 12.65 8.70 7.90
N LYS A 186 13.89 8.65 8.44
CA LYS A 186 14.12 8.48 9.88
C LYS A 186 13.45 9.55 10.75
N GLN A 187 13.31 10.77 10.22
CA GLN A 187 12.62 11.87 10.92
C GLN A 187 11.14 11.57 11.21
N ASN A 188 10.52 10.63 10.47
CA ASN A 188 9.12 10.23 10.65
C ASN A 188 8.94 9.05 11.63
N ILE A 189 9.97 8.63 12.37
CA ILE A 189 9.84 7.61 13.41
C ILE A 189 8.80 8.01 14.48
N PRO A 190 8.77 9.26 14.98
CA PRO A 190 7.70 9.65 15.91
C PRO A 190 6.30 9.55 15.31
N LEU A 191 6.14 9.92 14.03
CA LEU A 191 4.88 9.79 13.30
C LEU A 191 4.47 8.32 13.13
N PHE A 192 5.43 7.46 12.76
CA PHE A 192 5.21 6.00 12.70
C PHE A 192 4.66 5.47 14.01
N ASN A 193 5.28 5.81 15.14
CA ASN A 193 4.84 5.35 16.47
C ASN A 193 3.41 5.82 16.82
N GLN A 194 3.05 7.04 16.42
CA GLN A 194 1.69 7.55 16.61
C GLN A 194 0.68 6.81 15.74
N ILE A 195 0.98 6.58 14.46
CA ILE A 195 0.10 5.85 13.54
C ILE A 195 -0.03 4.39 13.99
N ALA A 196 1.05 3.73 14.39
CA ALA A 196 1.03 2.36 14.91
C ALA A 196 0.14 2.22 16.16
N LYS A 197 0.04 3.28 16.98
CA LYS A 197 -0.80 3.28 18.20
C LYS A 197 -2.26 3.63 17.93
N LYS A 198 -2.54 4.58 17.02
CA LYS A 198 -3.88 5.18 16.83
C LYS A 198 -4.53 4.85 15.48
N GLY A 199 -3.77 4.36 14.53
CA GLY A 199 -4.16 4.05 13.17
C GLY A 199 -3.68 2.67 12.74
N LEU A 200 -3.20 2.56 11.50
CA LEU A 200 -2.66 1.33 10.92
C LEU A 200 -1.41 1.63 10.10
N VAL A 201 -0.38 0.84 10.30
CA VAL A 201 0.80 0.82 9.43
C VAL A 201 0.85 -0.50 8.68
N LEU A 202 0.98 -0.42 7.36
CA LEU A 202 1.06 -1.56 6.46
C LEU A 202 2.39 -1.61 5.72
N SER A 203 2.84 -2.81 5.42
CA SER A 203 3.94 -3.05 4.49
C SER A 203 3.72 -4.36 3.72
N GLU A 204 4.09 -4.41 2.46
CA GLU A 204 4.22 -5.66 1.69
C GLU A 204 5.57 -6.35 1.97
N TYR A 205 6.49 -5.64 2.62
CA TYR A 205 7.83 -6.13 2.91
C TYR A 205 7.91 -6.67 4.34
N PRO A 206 8.62 -7.79 4.54
CA PRO A 206 8.87 -8.36 5.87
C PRO A 206 9.46 -7.34 6.85
N PRO A 207 9.24 -7.50 8.18
CA PRO A 207 9.61 -6.51 9.20
C PRO A 207 11.05 -6.01 9.16
N HIS A 208 12.00 -6.86 8.80
CA HIS A 208 13.43 -6.53 8.77
C HIS A 208 13.96 -6.11 7.39
N THR A 209 13.08 -5.91 6.39
CA THR A 209 13.52 -5.54 5.03
C THR A 209 13.85 -4.06 4.95
N PRO A 210 15.10 -3.67 4.61
CA PRO A 210 15.46 -2.27 4.42
C PRO A 210 14.77 -1.69 3.17
N PRO A 211 14.41 -0.40 3.16
CA PRO A 211 13.80 0.24 2.01
C PRO A 211 14.79 0.35 0.85
N LYS A 212 14.33 0.06 -0.36
CA LYS A 212 15.07 0.23 -1.62
C LYS A 212 14.32 1.20 -2.53
N ARG A 213 15.02 1.83 -3.49
CA ARG A 213 14.42 2.84 -4.37
C ARG A 213 13.19 2.33 -5.12
N PHE A 214 13.22 1.10 -5.61
CA PHE A 214 12.12 0.50 -6.37
C PHE A 214 10.93 0.06 -5.48
N HIS A 215 11.12 -0.09 -4.16
CA HIS A 215 10.02 -0.40 -3.25
C HIS A 215 8.98 0.73 -3.17
N PHE A 216 9.38 1.98 -3.34
CA PHE A 216 8.47 3.12 -3.23
C PHE A 216 7.43 3.16 -4.36
N PRO A 217 7.80 3.04 -5.66
CA PRO A 217 6.82 2.87 -6.73
C PRO A 217 5.93 1.63 -6.56
N GLU A 218 6.50 0.51 -6.15
CA GLU A 218 5.73 -0.73 -5.92
C GLU A 218 4.70 -0.54 -4.80
N ARG A 219 5.07 0.12 -3.70
CA ARG A 219 4.19 0.42 -2.59
C ARG A 219 3.03 1.33 -2.98
N ASN A 220 3.26 2.32 -3.86
CA ASN A 220 2.27 3.34 -4.20
C ASN A 220 0.96 2.74 -4.74
N ARG A 221 1.02 1.60 -5.47
CA ARG A 221 -0.18 0.89 -5.93
C ARG A 221 -1.09 0.41 -4.79
N ILE A 222 -0.52 0.19 -3.59
CA ILE A 222 -1.30 -0.20 -2.41
C ILE A 222 -1.98 1.04 -1.81
N ILE A 223 -1.33 2.20 -1.85
CA ILE A 223 -1.91 3.47 -1.39
C ILE A 223 -3.15 3.80 -2.22
N SER A 224 -3.01 3.88 -3.55
CA SER A 224 -4.13 4.14 -4.45
C SER A 224 -5.17 3.01 -4.41
N GLY A 225 -4.70 1.76 -4.34
CA GLY A 225 -5.54 0.57 -4.34
C GLY A 225 -6.47 0.43 -3.12
N LEU A 226 -6.07 0.93 -1.94
CA LEU A 226 -6.89 0.94 -0.73
C LEU A 226 -7.98 2.01 -0.75
N SER A 227 -7.93 2.93 -1.70
CA SER A 227 -8.70 4.17 -1.68
C SER A 227 -9.71 4.22 -2.83
N PHE A 228 -10.82 4.88 -2.61
CA PHE A 228 -11.80 5.25 -3.61
C PHE A 228 -11.21 6.21 -4.65
N GLY A 229 -10.38 7.17 -4.19
CA GLY A 229 -9.73 8.15 -5.03
C GLY A 229 -8.40 8.62 -4.46
N THR A 230 -7.67 9.39 -5.25
CA THR A 230 -6.34 9.91 -4.93
C THR A 230 -6.32 11.44 -5.04
N LEU A 231 -6.13 12.12 -3.90
CA LEU A 231 -6.00 13.57 -3.80
C LEU A 231 -4.53 13.98 -3.86
N VAL A 232 -4.18 14.80 -4.84
CA VAL A 232 -2.85 15.38 -5.02
C VAL A 232 -2.87 16.85 -4.56
N ILE A 233 -2.23 17.12 -3.41
CA ILE A 233 -2.18 18.49 -2.84
C ILE A 233 -1.18 19.39 -3.59
N GLU A 234 0.02 18.87 -3.83
CA GLU A 234 1.07 19.56 -4.58
C GLU A 234 1.93 18.53 -5.31
N ALA A 235 2.28 18.85 -6.56
CA ALA A 235 3.22 18.05 -7.36
C ALA A 235 4.00 18.95 -8.32
N THR A 236 5.28 18.68 -8.49
CA THR A 236 6.06 19.24 -9.60
C THR A 236 5.86 18.39 -10.86
N GLU A 237 6.14 18.95 -12.05
CA GLU A 237 5.98 18.26 -13.35
C GLU A 237 6.76 16.93 -13.46
N LYS A 238 7.86 16.79 -12.72
CA LYS A 238 8.70 15.58 -12.71
C LYS A 238 8.67 14.89 -11.35
N SER A 239 7.53 14.90 -10.69
CA SER A 239 7.36 14.32 -9.34
C SER A 239 7.14 12.81 -9.41
N GLY A 240 7.70 12.06 -8.45
CA GLY A 240 7.32 10.66 -8.21
C GLY A 240 5.84 10.47 -7.83
N THR A 241 5.13 11.55 -7.52
CA THR A 241 3.67 11.59 -7.30
C THR A 241 2.91 11.14 -8.55
N LEU A 242 3.40 11.48 -9.75
CA LEU A 242 2.81 11.08 -11.03
C LEU A 242 2.70 9.55 -11.15
N ILE A 243 3.68 8.81 -10.65
CA ILE A 243 3.64 7.34 -10.68
C ILE A 243 2.43 6.80 -9.89
N THR A 244 2.09 7.43 -8.77
CA THR A 244 0.91 7.03 -7.97
C THR A 244 -0.38 7.41 -8.67
N VAL A 245 -0.41 8.55 -9.36
CA VAL A 245 -1.55 8.99 -10.17
C VAL A 245 -1.78 8.01 -11.33
N ASP A 246 -0.74 7.64 -12.07
CA ASP A 246 -0.85 6.65 -13.16
C ASP A 246 -1.40 5.32 -12.62
N GLN A 247 -0.92 4.87 -11.45
CA GLN A 247 -1.42 3.66 -10.81
C GLN A 247 -2.87 3.79 -10.36
N ALA A 248 -3.29 4.95 -9.85
CA ALA A 248 -4.69 5.21 -9.49
C ALA A 248 -5.61 5.11 -10.71
N LEU A 249 -5.23 5.73 -11.83
CA LEU A 249 -5.96 5.66 -13.10
C LEU A 249 -6.02 4.23 -13.66
N ASP A 250 -4.90 3.51 -13.65
CA ASP A 250 -4.84 2.09 -14.07
C ASP A 250 -5.73 1.16 -13.21
N GLN A 251 -6.03 1.59 -11.99
CA GLN A 251 -6.90 0.90 -11.04
C GLN A 251 -8.36 1.37 -11.10
N GLY A 252 -8.70 2.30 -11.99
CA GLY A 252 -10.03 2.89 -12.09
C GLY A 252 -10.41 3.73 -10.87
N ARG A 253 -9.43 4.38 -10.22
CA ARG A 253 -9.65 5.28 -9.09
C ARG A 253 -9.75 6.72 -9.57
N GLU A 254 -10.61 7.49 -8.90
CA GLU A 254 -10.71 8.93 -9.16
C GLU A 254 -9.40 9.65 -8.80
N VAL A 255 -9.05 10.67 -9.57
CA VAL A 255 -7.89 11.52 -9.33
C VAL A 255 -8.34 12.96 -9.14
N TYR A 256 -7.95 13.53 -8.01
CA TYR A 256 -8.24 14.88 -7.60
C TYR A 256 -6.94 15.67 -7.52
N ALA A 257 -6.94 16.91 -8.03
CA ALA A 257 -5.78 17.77 -8.00
C ALA A 257 -6.11 19.18 -7.51
N VAL A 258 -5.31 19.66 -6.56
CA VAL A 258 -5.48 20.98 -5.97
C VAL A 258 -4.82 22.03 -6.87
N PRO A 259 -5.53 23.06 -7.34
CA PRO A 259 -4.94 24.15 -8.12
C PRO A 259 -4.07 25.04 -7.24
N GLY A 260 -3.30 25.91 -7.87
CA GLY A 260 -2.51 26.91 -7.17
C GLY A 260 -1.92 27.93 -8.13
N SER A 261 -1.03 28.79 -7.62
CA SER A 261 -0.38 29.79 -8.46
C SER A 261 0.52 29.14 -9.51
N PRO A 262 0.43 29.52 -10.81
CA PRO A 262 1.30 28.99 -11.86
C PRO A 262 2.77 29.40 -11.68
N LEU A 263 3.04 30.36 -10.80
CA LEU A 263 4.39 30.79 -10.46
C LEU A 263 5.08 29.86 -9.45
N ILE A 264 4.34 28.99 -8.79
CA ILE A 264 4.85 28.06 -7.79
C ILE A 264 5.16 26.70 -8.46
N PRO A 265 6.44 26.25 -8.47
CA PRO A 265 6.81 24.99 -9.13
C PRO A 265 6.04 23.77 -8.61
N GLN A 266 5.65 23.76 -7.34
CA GLN A 266 4.94 22.66 -6.67
C GLN A 266 3.48 22.50 -7.12
N THR A 267 2.92 23.47 -7.87
CA THR A 267 1.54 23.39 -8.39
C THR A 267 1.47 22.93 -9.85
N LYS A 268 2.59 23.04 -10.58
CA LYS A 268 2.62 22.75 -12.02
C LYS A 268 2.20 21.33 -12.38
N GLY A 269 2.58 20.33 -11.56
CA GLY A 269 2.14 18.97 -11.76
C GLY A 269 0.63 18.80 -11.57
N CYS A 270 0.03 19.46 -10.56
CA CYS A 270 -1.42 19.47 -10.37
C CYS A 270 -2.13 20.13 -11.56
N HIS A 271 -1.62 21.25 -12.07
CA HIS A 271 -2.19 21.89 -13.27
C HIS A 271 -2.18 20.95 -14.47
N ARG A 272 -1.08 20.22 -14.68
CA ARG A 272 -1.00 19.22 -15.75
C ARG A 272 -2.01 18.12 -15.59
N MET A 273 -2.14 17.57 -14.37
CA MET A 273 -3.15 16.53 -14.06
C MET A 273 -4.57 17.03 -14.35
N ILE A 274 -4.90 18.29 -13.99
CA ILE A 274 -6.21 18.89 -14.27
C ILE A 274 -6.43 19.01 -15.79
N GLN A 275 -5.43 19.45 -16.55
CA GLN A 275 -5.50 19.49 -18.01
C GLN A 275 -5.69 18.11 -18.65
N ASP A 276 -5.12 17.07 -18.02
CA ASP A 276 -5.22 15.67 -18.47
C ASP A 276 -6.50 14.99 -17.95
N GLY A 277 -7.40 15.71 -17.23
CA GLY A 277 -8.73 15.23 -16.83
C GLY A 277 -8.91 14.91 -15.34
N ALA A 278 -7.91 15.14 -14.49
CA ALA A 278 -8.11 15.04 -13.06
C ALA A 278 -9.11 16.11 -12.58
N LYS A 279 -10.01 15.75 -11.65
CA LYS A 279 -10.97 16.71 -11.10
C LYS A 279 -10.24 17.76 -10.27
N LEU A 280 -10.47 19.03 -10.61
CA LEU A 280 -10.02 20.16 -9.81
C LEU A 280 -10.79 20.19 -8.49
N VAL A 281 -10.07 20.32 -7.36
CA VAL A 281 -10.64 20.37 -6.02
C VAL A 281 -10.30 21.70 -5.36
N LEU A 282 -11.32 22.41 -4.90
CA LEU A 282 -11.23 23.64 -4.13
C LEU A 282 -11.45 23.39 -2.64
N ASP A 283 -12.37 22.49 -2.32
CA ASP A 283 -12.68 22.10 -0.95
C ASP A 283 -13.04 20.61 -0.84
N ALA A 284 -13.30 20.14 0.38
CA ALA A 284 -13.61 18.74 0.64
C ALA A 284 -14.97 18.30 0.05
N GLN A 285 -15.88 19.24 -0.20
CA GLN A 285 -17.21 18.95 -0.73
C GLN A 285 -17.13 18.39 -2.15
N ASP A 286 -16.18 18.90 -2.97
CA ASP A 286 -15.94 18.37 -4.31
C ASP A 286 -15.69 16.86 -4.35
N ILE A 287 -15.01 16.33 -3.32
CA ILE A 287 -14.69 14.90 -3.18
C ILE A 287 -15.88 14.12 -2.62
N LYS A 288 -16.59 14.71 -1.65
CA LYS A 288 -17.75 14.06 -1.01
C LYS A 288 -18.89 13.85 -2.00
N GLU A 289 -19.16 14.81 -2.87
CA GLU A 289 -20.19 14.71 -3.91
C GLU A 289 -19.93 13.54 -4.87
N ASP A 290 -18.68 13.33 -5.27
CA ASP A 290 -18.32 12.19 -6.11
C ASP A 290 -18.51 10.86 -5.37
N TRP A 291 -18.09 10.80 -4.10
CA TRP A 291 -18.32 9.62 -3.28
C TRP A 291 -19.80 9.30 -3.16
N ASP A 292 -20.64 10.30 -2.88
CA ASP A 292 -22.09 10.12 -2.75
C ASP A 292 -22.75 9.58 -4.04
N THR A 293 -22.17 9.97 -5.19
CA THR A 293 -22.63 9.49 -6.50
C THR A 293 -22.28 8.02 -6.74
N VAL A 294 -21.08 7.58 -6.34
CA VAL A 294 -20.57 6.25 -6.68
C VAL A 294 -20.70 5.22 -5.55
N ARG A 295 -20.92 5.65 -4.29
CA ARG A 295 -20.84 4.79 -3.09
C ARG A 295 -21.64 3.50 -3.20
N ASN A 296 -22.85 3.54 -3.74
CA ASN A 296 -23.70 2.34 -3.84
C ASN A 296 -23.10 1.28 -4.76
N ASN A 297 -22.55 1.70 -5.88
CA ASN A 297 -21.85 0.82 -6.82
C ASN A 297 -20.50 0.36 -6.24
N TYR A 298 -19.74 1.30 -5.65
CA TYR A 298 -18.43 1.00 -5.06
C TYR A 298 -18.53 -0.04 -3.93
N ILE A 299 -19.49 0.13 -3.02
CA ILE A 299 -19.71 -0.82 -1.90
C ILE A 299 -20.17 -2.19 -2.42
N SER A 300 -20.91 -2.27 -3.50
CA SER A 300 -21.31 -3.54 -4.10
C SER A 300 -20.13 -4.31 -4.74
N TRP A 301 -19.06 -3.61 -5.10
CA TRP A 301 -17.85 -4.20 -5.69
C TRP A 301 -16.81 -4.61 -4.65
N VAL A 302 -16.88 -4.05 -3.45
CA VAL A 302 -15.99 -4.23 -2.31
C VAL A 302 -16.70 -5.04 -1.22
#